data_fc83842c40b2042ba17ae7c4d9ef206f
#
_entry.id   fc83842c40b2042ba17ae7c4d9ef206f
#
_cell.length_a   1.000
_cell.length_b   1.000
_cell.length_c   1.000
_cell.angle_alpha   90.00
_cell.angle_beta   90.00
_cell.angle_gamma   90.00
#
_symmetry.space_group_name_H-M   'P 1'
#
loop_
_entity.id
_entity.type
_entity.pdbx_description
1 polymer ?
#
loop_
_entity_poly.entity_id
_entity_poly.type
_entity_poly.pdbx_seq_one_letter_code
_entity_poly.pdbx_strand_id
1 'polypeptide(L)'
;MIKTFADKRTQELYVTGKAGRFPPDIVKRALRKLEQINAATALSDLRVPPSNRLHALGRDREGQHSISVNDQWRICFLFEDGEAFDVEVCDYH
;
A
#
# COMPACT_ATOMS: atom_id res chain seq x y z
N MET A 1 4.49 10.59 -3.72
CA MET A 1 4.40 9.86 -5.01
C MET A 1 4.98 8.47 -4.86
N ILE A 2 4.35 7.47 -5.47
CA ILE A 2 4.91 6.12 -5.49
C ILE A 2 6.03 6.07 -6.51
N LYS A 3 7.24 5.72 -6.08
CA LYS A 3 8.41 5.67 -6.94
C LYS A 3 8.70 4.27 -7.46
N THR A 4 8.56 3.25 -6.61
CA THR A 4 8.82 1.87 -7.01
C THR A 4 7.81 0.93 -6.39
N PHE A 5 7.62 -0.23 -7.03
CA PHE A 5 6.78 -1.31 -6.54
C PHE A 5 7.66 -2.51 -6.22
N ALA A 6 7.30 -3.25 -5.18
CA ALA A 6 8.05 -4.44 -4.79
C ALA A 6 7.78 -5.62 -5.72
N ASP A 7 6.60 -5.66 -6.34
CA ASP A 7 6.26 -6.75 -7.24
C ASP A 7 5.48 -6.25 -8.45
N LYS A 8 5.48 -7.09 -9.48
CA LYS A 8 4.86 -6.74 -10.75
C LYS A 8 3.34 -6.71 -10.68
N ARG A 9 2.74 -7.57 -9.88
CA ARG A 9 1.28 -7.63 -9.80
C ARG A 9 0.70 -6.37 -9.15
N THR A 10 1.39 -5.81 -8.16
CA THR A 10 0.96 -4.54 -7.56
C THR A 10 1.09 -3.40 -8.56
N GLN A 11 2.20 -3.38 -9.30
CA GLN A 11 2.41 -2.37 -10.33
C GLN A 11 1.33 -2.43 -11.39
N GLU A 12 1.01 -3.63 -11.89
CA GLU A 12 -0.02 -3.80 -12.89
C GLU A 12 -1.40 -3.37 -12.39
N LEU A 13 -1.72 -3.71 -11.14
CA LEU A 13 -2.97 -3.28 -10.54
C LEU A 13 -3.07 -1.75 -10.56
N TYR A 14 -2.02 -1.07 -10.13
CA TYR A 14 -2.04 0.39 -10.04
C TYR A 14 -2.12 1.04 -11.43
N VAL A 15 -1.36 0.53 -12.38
CA VAL A 15 -1.28 1.11 -13.73
C VAL A 15 -2.54 0.83 -14.54
N THR A 16 -3.07 -0.39 -14.48
CA THR A 16 -4.19 -0.80 -15.33
C THR A 16 -5.55 -0.70 -14.64
N GLY A 17 -5.58 -0.72 -13.32
CA GLY A 17 -6.83 -0.76 -12.56
C GLY A 17 -7.53 -2.12 -12.61
N LYS A 18 -6.88 -3.14 -13.14
CA LYS A 18 -7.47 -4.47 -13.29
C LYS A 18 -6.98 -5.40 -12.20
N ALA A 19 -7.84 -6.35 -11.80
CA ALA A 19 -7.56 -7.26 -10.69
C ALA A 19 -6.29 -8.07 -10.89
N GLY A 20 -6.05 -8.57 -12.11
CA GLY A 20 -4.93 -9.45 -12.35
C GLY A 20 -5.02 -10.67 -11.45
N ARG A 21 -4.01 -10.83 -10.57
CA ARG A 21 -3.93 -11.97 -9.65
C ARG A 21 -4.59 -11.69 -8.29
N PHE A 22 -5.17 -10.52 -8.11
CA PHE A 22 -5.82 -10.19 -6.83
C PHE A 22 -7.29 -10.58 -6.86
N PRO A 23 -7.87 -10.90 -5.69
CA PRO A 23 -9.32 -11.11 -5.61
C PRO A 23 -10.07 -9.87 -6.11
N PRO A 24 -11.07 -10.04 -6.98
CA PRO A 24 -11.78 -8.88 -7.54
C PRO A 24 -12.41 -7.98 -6.48
N ASP A 25 -12.82 -8.54 -5.35
CA ASP A 25 -13.53 -7.80 -4.30
C ASP A 25 -12.64 -6.81 -3.56
N ILE A 26 -11.31 -6.94 -3.63
CA ILE A 26 -10.43 -5.97 -2.96
C ILE A 26 -9.91 -4.87 -3.89
N VAL A 27 -10.10 -5.02 -5.20
CA VAL A 27 -9.45 -4.17 -6.19
C VAL A 27 -9.78 -2.70 -6.00
N LYS A 28 -11.06 -2.39 -5.88
CA LYS A 28 -11.49 -0.99 -5.77
C LYS A 28 -10.91 -0.31 -4.53
N ARG A 29 -10.93 -1.02 -3.40
CA ARG A 29 -10.39 -0.48 -2.15
C ARG A 29 -8.87 -0.38 -2.19
N ALA A 30 -8.20 -1.39 -2.76
CA ALA A 30 -6.75 -1.37 -2.90
C ALA A 30 -6.30 -0.19 -3.76
N LEU A 31 -6.99 0.07 -4.88
CA LEU A 31 -6.67 1.21 -5.73
C LEU A 31 -6.84 2.53 -5.00
N ARG A 32 -7.89 2.67 -4.20
CA ARG A 32 -8.11 3.87 -3.41
C ARG A 32 -6.97 4.09 -2.42
N LYS A 33 -6.52 3.01 -1.76
CA LYS A 33 -5.44 3.10 -0.79
C LYS A 33 -4.10 3.39 -1.47
N LEU A 34 -3.85 2.81 -2.63
CA LEU A 34 -2.66 3.13 -3.41
C LEU A 34 -2.63 4.61 -3.82
N GLU A 35 -3.76 5.16 -4.19
CA GLU A 35 -3.86 6.59 -4.50
C GLU A 35 -3.56 7.46 -3.29
N GLN A 36 -4.01 7.05 -2.11
CA GLN A 36 -3.70 7.77 -0.87
C GLN A 36 -2.19 7.78 -0.62
N ILE A 37 -1.53 6.64 -0.81
CA ILE A 37 -0.07 6.56 -0.67
C ILE A 37 0.61 7.48 -1.68
N ASN A 38 0.13 7.46 -2.92
CA ASN A 38 0.71 8.28 -3.98
C ASN A 38 0.59 9.78 -3.68
N ALA A 39 -0.52 10.18 -3.08
CA ALA A 39 -0.79 11.60 -2.79
C ALA A 39 -0.12 12.07 -1.49
N ALA A 40 0.26 11.17 -0.59
CA ALA A 40 0.82 11.55 0.70
C ALA A 40 2.18 12.25 0.52
N THR A 41 2.38 13.34 1.24
CA THR A 41 3.66 14.05 1.28
C THR A 41 4.38 13.83 2.61
N ALA A 42 3.65 13.35 3.61
CA ALA A 42 4.21 12.97 4.90
C ALA A 42 3.55 11.67 5.33
N LEU A 43 4.29 10.85 6.07
CA LEU A 43 3.77 9.57 6.55
C LEU A 43 2.50 9.77 7.38
N SER A 44 2.45 10.85 8.17
CA SER A 44 1.29 11.15 9.01
C SER A 44 0.00 11.38 8.22
N ASP A 45 0.10 11.74 6.94
CA ASP A 45 -1.09 11.88 6.09
C ASP A 45 -1.87 10.57 6.00
N LEU A 46 -1.17 9.45 6.15
CA LEU A 46 -1.77 8.13 6.03
C LEU A 46 -2.43 7.64 7.32
N ARG A 47 -2.45 8.46 8.36
CA ARG A 47 -3.22 8.19 9.58
C ARG A 47 -4.72 8.45 9.36
N VAL A 48 -5.06 9.11 8.27
CA VAL A 48 -6.44 9.43 7.93
C VAL A 48 -6.79 8.77 6.62
N PRO A 49 -7.88 8.04 6.53
CA PRO A 49 -8.84 7.74 7.60
C PRO A 49 -8.26 6.75 8.63
N PRO A 50 -8.80 6.72 9.86
CA PRO A 50 -8.32 5.77 10.88
C PRO A 50 -8.38 4.30 10.44
N SER A 51 -9.28 3.98 9.52
CA SER A 51 -9.39 2.63 8.98
C SER A 51 -8.13 2.17 8.23
N ASN A 52 -7.23 3.09 7.88
CA ASN A 52 -5.94 2.73 7.30
C ASN A 52 -5.08 1.94 8.27
N ARG A 53 -5.25 2.17 9.57
CA ARG A 53 -4.45 1.49 10.60
C ARG A 53 -2.98 1.55 10.28
N LEU A 54 -2.47 2.75 10.03
CA LEU A 54 -1.06 2.97 9.74
C LEU A 54 -0.20 2.34 10.83
N HIS A 55 0.77 1.53 10.43
CA HIS A 55 1.48 0.66 11.33
C HIS A 55 2.91 0.45 10.86
N ALA A 56 3.88 0.61 11.77
CA ALA A 56 5.27 0.30 11.48
C ALA A 56 5.48 -1.20 11.58
N LEU A 57 6.23 -1.74 10.62
CA LEU A 57 6.51 -3.18 10.56
C LEU A 57 7.88 -3.49 11.14
N GLY A 58 8.04 -4.72 11.63
CA GLY A 58 9.30 -5.18 12.17
C GLY A 58 9.82 -6.42 11.47
N ARG A 59 10.87 -7.02 12.02
CA ARG A 59 11.51 -8.24 11.52
C ARG A 59 11.94 -8.08 10.06
N ASP A 60 11.46 -8.95 9.18
CA ASP A 60 11.86 -8.96 7.76
C ASP A 60 11.48 -7.69 7.02
N ARG A 61 10.53 -6.92 7.57
CA ARG A 61 10.06 -5.69 6.94
C ARG A 61 10.42 -4.46 7.77
N GLU A 62 11.45 -4.55 8.58
CA GLU A 62 11.88 -3.43 9.41
C GLU A 62 12.15 -2.20 8.54
N GLY A 63 11.64 -1.05 8.99
CA GLY A 63 11.72 0.20 8.24
C GLY A 63 10.52 0.44 7.34
N GLN A 64 9.68 -0.57 7.12
CA GLN A 64 8.47 -0.41 6.33
C GLN A 64 7.28 -0.05 7.20
N HIS A 65 6.25 0.47 6.55
CA HIS A 65 4.94 0.74 7.15
C HIS A 65 3.88 0.05 6.33
N SER A 66 2.71 -0.12 6.91
CA SER A 66 1.57 -0.64 6.15
C SER A 66 0.30 0.13 6.45
N ILE A 67 -0.60 0.14 5.46
CA ILE A 67 -1.98 0.56 5.66
C ILE A 67 -2.90 -0.58 5.28
N SER A 68 -4.07 -0.62 5.90
CA SER A 68 -5.01 -1.72 5.73
C SER A 68 -5.88 -1.52 4.49
N VAL A 69 -6.05 -2.56 3.69
CA VAL A 69 -7.07 -2.62 2.65
C VAL A 69 -8.36 -3.18 3.27
N ASN A 70 -8.23 -4.31 3.97
CA ASN A 70 -9.32 -4.91 4.75
C ASN A 70 -8.67 -5.76 5.86
N ASP A 71 -9.42 -6.66 6.48
CA ASP A 71 -8.88 -7.48 7.57
C ASP A 71 -7.78 -8.44 7.13
N GLN A 72 -7.73 -8.78 5.84
CA GLN A 72 -6.79 -9.75 5.30
C GLN A 72 -5.67 -9.09 4.51
N TRP A 73 -5.97 -8.03 3.76
CA TRP A 73 -5.02 -7.43 2.82
C TRP A 73 -4.49 -6.09 3.32
N ARG A 74 -3.20 -5.87 3.14
CA ARG A 74 -2.52 -4.64 3.52
C ARG A 74 -1.63 -4.18 2.37
N ILE A 75 -1.23 -2.91 2.42
CA ILE A 75 -0.24 -2.38 1.49
C ILE A 75 0.99 -2.01 2.32
N CYS A 76 2.13 -2.61 1.99
CA CYS A 76 3.40 -2.39 2.67
C CYS A 76 4.28 -1.49 1.82
N PHE A 77 5.07 -0.62 2.45
CA PHE A 77 5.89 0.33 1.71
C PHE A 77 6.96 0.94 2.61
N LEU A 78 8.03 1.43 1.96
CA LEU A 78 9.00 2.34 2.59
C LEU A 78 8.56 3.76 2.28
N PHE A 79 8.79 4.69 3.21
CA PHE A 79 8.43 6.08 2.98
C PHE A 79 9.61 6.96 3.38
N GLU A 80 10.17 7.69 2.42
CA GLU A 80 11.31 8.57 2.64
C GLU A 80 11.13 9.86 1.84
N ASP A 81 11.40 10.99 2.49
CA ASP A 81 11.39 12.30 1.84
C ASP A 81 10.12 12.57 1.02
N GLY A 82 8.97 12.15 1.56
CA GLY A 82 7.69 12.36 0.90
C GLY A 82 7.40 11.40 -0.24
N GLU A 83 8.20 10.35 -0.40
CA GLU A 83 8.06 9.39 -1.49
C GLU A 83 7.88 7.97 -0.96
N ALA A 84 7.13 7.16 -1.68
CA ALA A 84 6.90 5.76 -1.30
C ALA A 84 7.68 4.83 -2.23
N PHE A 85 8.31 3.82 -1.62
CA PHE A 85 9.15 2.84 -2.33
C PHE A 85 8.74 1.43 -1.96
N ASP A 86 9.00 0.50 -2.87
CA ASP A 86 8.73 -0.94 -2.67
C ASP A 86 7.30 -1.21 -2.24
N VAL A 87 6.37 -0.54 -2.90
CA VAL A 87 4.95 -0.66 -2.58
C VAL A 87 4.43 -2.02 -3.00
N GLU A 88 3.76 -2.69 -2.08
CA GLU A 88 3.32 -4.07 -2.28
C GLU A 88 1.98 -4.32 -1.60
N VAL A 89 1.02 -4.85 -2.37
CA VAL A 89 -0.24 -5.33 -1.81
C VAL A 89 -0.02 -6.76 -1.33
N CYS A 90 -0.17 -6.98 -0.03
CA CYS A 90 0.15 -8.27 0.60
C CYS A 90 -1.05 -8.88 1.28
N ASP A 91 -1.11 -10.21 1.24
CA ASP A 91 -2.01 -10.99 2.07
C ASP A 91 -1.38 -11.08 3.46
N TYR A 92 -2.06 -10.58 4.46
CA TYR A 92 -1.50 -10.45 5.80
C TYR A 92 -2.17 -11.42 6.76
N HIS A 93 -1.51 -12.52 6.95
CA HIS A 93 -1.97 -13.54 7.89
C HIS A 93 -0.94 -13.77 8.96
#